data_a4a9c35c5d9b73d9e5ed8dffcb5e44d2
#
_entry.id   a4a9c35c5d9b73d9e5ed8dffcb5e44d2
#
_cell.length_a   1.000
_cell.length_b   1.000
_cell.length_c   1.000
_cell.angle_alpha   90.00
_cell.angle_beta   90.00
_cell.angle_gamma   90.00
#
_symmetry.space_group_name_H-M   'P 1'
#
loop_
_entity.id
_entity.type
_entity.pdbx_description
1 polymer ?
#
loop_
_entity_poly.entity_id
_entity_poly.type
_entity_poly.pdbx_seq_one_letter_code
_entity_poly.pdbx_strand_id
1 'polypeptide(L)'
;NHSLGNLIILAEIKLQGSTQKAIESLSKILNLKGKVLPFTEDKVTLVGKMEDNTIVEGEHNITKYPKKIKAVYYKEEPTISDELLNEIKTANLILLSMGSLFTSVIPNLLSKDIKTAIDKSTAKIVYCCNLFTQPGETDDYKVSDHIKTLNKYLGNKKVNYVIANTGEINTELAKKYSNEEQKDPIVLDKEKTEKLGVEVITDNLVYIKEHTNTFKSKTVFRHNYVKLGFLINTIALDYAYMLKNK
;
A
#
# COMPACT_ATOMS: atom_id res chain seq x y z
N ASN A 1 -21.15 7.79 -3.27
CA ASN A 1 -21.50 7.30 -1.94
C ASN A 1 -20.27 7.39 -1.04
N HIS A 2 -20.37 8.17 0.05
CA HIS A 2 -19.31 8.26 1.06
C HIS A 2 -19.59 7.30 2.20
N SER A 3 -18.54 6.68 2.75
CA SER A 3 -18.67 5.90 3.97
C SER A 3 -18.92 6.80 5.18
N LEU A 4 -19.57 6.30 6.23
CA LEU A 4 -19.80 7.05 7.47
C LEU A 4 -18.46 7.56 8.05
N GLY A 5 -17.41 6.73 8.03
CA GLY A 5 -16.07 7.12 8.49
C GLY A 5 -15.53 8.34 7.74
N ASN A 6 -15.66 8.36 6.41
CA ASN A 6 -15.22 9.51 5.61
C ASN A 6 -16.00 10.78 5.93
N LEU A 7 -17.30 10.66 6.22
CA LEU A 7 -18.12 11.81 6.62
C LEU A 7 -17.71 12.36 8.00
N ILE A 8 -17.41 11.47 8.97
CA ILE A 8 -16.90 11.85 10.29
C ILE A 8 -15.57 12.57 10.16
N ILE A 9 -14.61 12.01 9.40
CA ILE A 9 -13.31 12.64 9.16
C ILE A 9 -13.48 14.03 8.51
N LEU A 10 -14.33 14.13 7.49
CA LEU A 10 -14.58 15.40 6.80
C LEU A 10 -15.21 16.45 7.73
N ALA A 11 -16.15 16.04 8.59
CA ALA A 11 -16.76 16.94 9.58
C ALA A 11 -15.71 17.45 10.57
N GLU A 12 -14.85 16.54 11.08
CA GLU A 12 -13.79 16.90 12.02
C GLU A 12 -12.74 17.81 11.38
N ILE A 13 -12.35 17.59 10.13
CA ILE A 13 -11.47 18.50 9.38
C ILE A 13 -12.07 19.92 9.30
N LYS A 14 -13.38 20.03 9.04
CA LYS A 14 -14.06 21.33 9.00
C LYS A 14 -14.11 22.02 10.36
N LEU A 15 -14.25 21.26 11.44
CA LEU A 15 -14.28 21.78 12.80
C LEU A 15 -12.89 22.23 13.27
N GLN A 16 -11.86 21.45 12.99
CA GLN A 16 -10.49 21.70 13.45
C GLN A 16 -9.68 22.62 12.53
N GLY A 17 -10.11 22.79 11.28
CA GLY A 17 -9.43 23.58 10.26
C GLY A 17 -8.13 22.96 9.70
N SER A 18 -7.78 21.72 10.11
CA SER A 18 -6.57 21.01 9.71
C SER A 18 -6.83 19.51 9.72
N THR A 19 -6.28 18.79 8.73
CA THR A 19 -6.38 17.33 8.64
C THR A 19 -5.64 16.66 9.80
N GLN A 20 -4.46 17.15 10.16
CA GLN A 20 -3.69 16.60 11.26
C GLN A 20 -4.43 16.73 12.60
N LYS A 21 -4.97 17.91 12.92
CA LYS A 21 -5.75 18.10 14.15
C LYS A 21 -6.99 17.24 14.19
N ALA A 22 -7.68 17.07 13.07
CA ALA A 22 -8.84 16.19 12.95
C ALA A 22 -8.46 14.71 13.24
N ILE A 23 -7.36 14.25 12.67
CA ILE A 23 -6.84 12.89 12.91
C ILE A 23 -6.44 12.72 14.39
N GLU A 24 -5.77 13.69 15.00
CA GLU A 24 -5.40 13.66 16.41
C GLU A 24 -6.63 13.59 17.32
N SER A 25 -7.66 14.39 17.04
CA SER A 25 -8.94 14.37 17.76
C SER A 25 -9.60 13.00 17.67
N LEU A 26 -9.76 12.47 16.48
CA LEU A 26 -10.34 11.14 16.26
C LEU A 26 -9.49 10.02 16.87
N SER A 27 -8.18 10.13 16.83
CA SER A 27 -7.26 9.16 17.44
C SER A 27 -7.46 9.07 18.96
N LYS A 28 -7.71 10.21 19.62
CA LYS A 28 -8.05 10.26 21.05
C LYS A 28 -9.41 9.61 21.34
N ILE A 29 -10.44 9.97 20.54
CA ILE A 29 -11.79 9.41 20.69
C ILE A 29 -11.78 7.88 20.52
N LEU A 30 -11.04 7.38 19.55
CA LEU A 30 -10.92 5.94 19.24
C LEU A 30 -9.89 5.21 20.09
N ASN A 31 -9.17 5.92 20.98
CA ASN A 31 -8.11 5.37 21.80
C ASN A 31 -7.07 4.56 21.01
N LEU A 32 -6.58 5.12 19.90
CA LEU A 32 -5.60 4.48 19.05
C LEU A 32 -4.27 4.28 19.78
N LYS A 33 -3.62 3.15 19.56
CA LYS A 33 -2.32 2.81 20.17
C LYS A 33 -1.13 3.39 19.42
N GLY A 34 -1.28 3.67 18.13
CA GLY A 34 -0.25 4.26 17.27
C GLY A 34 -0.62 5.68 16.85
N LYS A 35 0.29 6.32 16.14
CA LYS A 35 0.05 7.61 15.50
C LYS A 35 -0.48 7.41 14.10
N VAL A 36 -1.38 8.27 13.67
CA VAL A 36 -1.79 8.45 12.29
C VAL A 36 -1.36 9.85 11.86
N LEU A 37 -0.54 9.94 10.84
CA LEU A 37 -0.05 11.21 10.30
C LEU A 37 -0.51 11.36 8.85
N PRO A 38 -1.03 12.53 8.45
CA PRO A 38 -1.32 12.78 7.05
C PRO A 38 -0.01 12.86 6.27
N PHE A 39 -0.04 12.40 5.02
CA PHE A 39 1.12 12.51 4.13
C PHE A 39 1.50 13.98 3.92
N THR A 40 0.51 14.83 3.65
CA THR A 40 0.64 16.29 3.53
C THR A 40 -0.69 16.96 3.84
N GLU A 41 -0.65 18.24 4.23
CA GLU A 41 -1.84 19.09 4.30
C GLU A 41 -2.07 19.93 3.02
N ASP A 42 -1.11 19.86 2.10
CA ASP A 42 -1.19 20.58 0.83
C ASP A 42 -2.23 19.95 -0.10
N LYS A 43 -2.82 20.78 -0.94
CA LYS A 43 -3.62 20.31 -2.06
C LYS A 43 -2.69 19.95 -3.23
N VAL A 44 -2.38 18.67 -3.35
CA VAL A 44 -1.53 18.15 -4.43
C VAL A 44 -2.33 17.33 -5.41
N THR A 45 -1.95 17.38 -6.67
CA THR A 45 -2.61 16.64 -7.75
C THR A 45 -1.75 15.48 -8.17
N LEU A 46 -2.26 14.25 -7.99
CA LEU A 46 -1.62 13.06 -8.55
C LEU A 46 -1.82 13.04 -10.06
N VAL A 47 -0.74 12.82 -10.80
CA VAL A 47 -0.72 12.75 -12.25
C VAL A 47 -0.23 11.39 -12.70
N GLY A 48 -0.99 10.73 -13.55
CA GLY A 48 -0.64 9.48 -14.23
C GLY A 48 -0.15 9.73 -15.65
N LYS A 49 0.99 9.16 -15.99
CA LYS A 49 1.42 8.95 -17.36
C LYS A 49 1.01 7.56 -17.79
N MET A 50 0.15 7.45 -18.78
CA MET A 50 -0.37 6.18 -19.26
C MET A 50 0.57 5.55 -20.30
N GLU A 51 0.36 4.27 -20.65
CA GLU A 51 1.18 3.57 -21.65
C GLU A 51 1.15 4.22 -23.04
N ASP A 52 0.01 4.80 -23.43
CA ASP A 52 -0.15 5.58 -24.67
C ASP A 52 0.44 7.00 -24.61
N ASN A 53 1.18 7.31 -23.53
CA ASN A 53 1.76 8.61 -23.17
C ASN A 53 0.74 9.71 -22.86
N THR A 54 -0.54 9.42 -22.75
CA THR A 54 -1.55 10.38 -22.26
C THR A 54 -1.25 10.75 -20.81
N ILE A 55 -1.43 12.02 -20.48
CA ILE A 55 -1.31 12.55 -19.11
C ILE A 55 -2.71 12.71 -18.54
N VAL A 56 -2.95 12.10 -17.39
CA VAL A 56 -4.24 12.09 -16.69
C VAL A 56 -4.05 12.65 -15.28
N GLU A 57 -4.82 13.68 -14.92
CA GLU A 57 -4.77 14.33 -13.60
C GLU A 57 -5.89 13.82 -12.70
N GLY A 58 -5.54 13.57 -11.43
CA GLY A 58 -6.44 13.14 -10.36
C GLY A 58 -6.63 11.63 -10.28
N GLU A 59 -6.54 11.10 -9.04
CA GLU A 59 -6.62 9.66 -8.73
C GLU A 59 -7.83 8.99 -9.40
N HIS A 60 -9.02 9.60 -9.26
CA HIS A 60 -10.25 9.06 -9.83
C HIS A 60 -10.22 8.94 -11.37
N ASN A 61 -9.61 9.88 -12.05
CA ASN A 61 -9.49 9.85 -13.51
C ASN A 61 -8.45 8.82 -13.95
N ILE A 62 -7.34 8.73 -13.20
CA ILE A 62 -6.27 7.75 -13.44
C ILE A 62 -6.84 6.33 -13.35
N THR A 63 -7.58 6.01 -12.29
CA THR A 63 -8.15 4.67 -12.08
C THR A 63 -9.23 4.29 -13.09
N LYS A 64 -9.85 5.26 -13.75
CA LYS A 64 -10.88 5.04 -14.78
C LYS A 64 -10.35 5.05 -16.21
N TYR A 65 -9.09 5.43 -16.39
CA TYR A 65 -8.52 5.51 -17.73
C TYR A 65 -8.34 4.12 -18.34
N PRO A 66 -8.70 3.90 -19.62
CA PRO A 66 -8.77 2.55 -20.21
C PRO A 66 -7.40 1.97 -20.64
N LYS A 67 -6.29 2.57 -20.21
CA LYS A 67 -4.93 2.10 -20.49
C LYS A 67 -4.14 1.98 -19.19
N LYS A 68 -3.13 1.08 -19.19
CA LYS A 68 -2.27 0.83 -18.03
C LYS A 68 -1.46 2.06 -17.64
N ILE A 69 -1.20 2.18 -16.35
CA ILE A 69 -0.36 3.25 -15.81
C ILE A 69 1.11 2.91 -16.04
N LYS A 70 1.83 3.82 -16.69
CA LYS A 70 3.28 3.72 -16.91
C LYS A 70 4.08 4.32 -15.75
N ALA A 71 3.63 5.45 -15.22
CA ALA A 71 4.25 6.14 -14.10
C ALA A 71 3.26 7.11 -13.45
N VAL A 72 3.52 7.44 -12.18
CA VAL A 72 2.79 8.48 -11.45
C VAL A 72 3.77 9.47 -10.81
N TYR A 73 3.31 10.71 -10.66
CA TYR A 73 4.05 11.80 -10.00
C TYR A 73 3.07 12.85 -9.47
N TYR A 74 3.51 13.73 -8.59
CA TYR A 74 2.75 14.89 -8.19
C TYR A 74 3.01 16.08 -9.10
N LYS A 75 1.97 16.84 -9.43
CA LYS A 75 2.07 18.08 -10.18
C LYS A 75 2.78 19.16 -9.37
N GLU A 76 2.45 19.21 -8.08
CA GLU A 76 3.05 20.08 -7.07
C GLU A 76 3.90 19.23 -6.11
N GLU A 77 5.07 19.71 -5.67
CA GLU A 77 5.85 19.03 -4.63
C GLU A 77 5.15 19.23 -3.27
N PRO A 78 4.77 18.15 -2.57
CA PRO A 78 4.09 18.26 -1.27
C PRO A 78 5.05 18.70 -0.17
N THR A 79 4.59 19.54 0.75
CA THR A 79 5.27 19.81 2.01
C THR A 79 5.01 18.67 2.98
N ILE A 80 6.08 18.11 3.52
CA ILE A 80 6.01 16.97 4.46
C ILE A 80 6.37 17.47 5.86
N SER A 81 5.57 17.10 6.86
CA SER A 81 5.83 17.52 8.24
C SER A 81 7.11 16.89 8.79
N ASP A 82 7.85 17.65 9.61
CA ASP A 82 9.05 17.18 10.29
C ASP A 82 8.78 15.94 11.15
N GLU A 83 7.59 15.87 11.75
CA GLU A 83 7.17 14.71 12.55
C GLU A 83 7.14 13.45 11.69
N LEU A 84 6.49 13.48 10.51
CA LEU A 84 6.44 12.33 9.61
C LEU A 84 7.84 11.93 9.11
N LEU A 85 8.67 12.91 8.75
CA LEU A 85 10.04 12.64 8.32
C LEU A 85 10.87 12.00 9.44
N ASN A 86 10.67 12.43 10.70
CA ASN A 86 11.36 11.87 11.85
C ASN A 86 10.88 10.43 12.14
N GLU A 87 9.59 10.16 12.09
CA GLU A 87 9.05 8.80 12.26
C GLU A 87 9.64 7.84 11.23
N ILE A 88 9.79 8.26 9.97
CA ILE A 88 10.43 7.44 8.92
C ILE A 88 11.91 7.21 9.21
N LYS A 89 12.66 8.26 9.61
CA LYS A 89 14.10 8.15 9.89
C LYS A 89 14.40 7.22 11.05
N THR A 90 13.57 7.25 12.09
CA THR A 90 13.77 6.50 13.34
C THR A 90 13.08 5.14 13.35
N ALA A 91 12.32 4.81 12.33
CA ALA A 91 11.64 3.52 12.21
C ALA A 91 12.63 2.35 12.21
N ASN A 92 12.26 1.25 12.86
CA ASN A 92 12.97 -0.02 12.74
C ASN A 92 12.52 -0.84 11.52
N LEU A 93 11.27 -0.65 11.11
CA LEU A 93 10.66 -1.31 9.97
C LEU A 93 9.76 -0.33 9.22
N ILE A 94 9.86 -0.30 7.90
CA ILE A 94 8.93 0.43 7.02
C ILE A 94 8.09 -0.60 6.29
N LEU A 95 6.77 -0.58 6.53
CA LEU A 95 5.83 -1.50 5.94
C LEU A 95 5.06 -0.82 4.80
N LEU A 96 5.25 -1.29 3.57
CA LEU A 96 4.43 -0.93 2.43
C LEU A 96 3.23 -1.89 2.39
N SER A 97 2.06 -1.37 2.71
CA SER A 97 0.83 -2.17 2.83
C SER A 97 0.20 -2.47 1.47
N MET A 98 -0.81 -3.35 1.46
CA MET A 98 -1.51 -3.87 0.30
C MET A 98 -2.58 -2.90 -0.26
N GLY A 99 -2.25 -1.62 -0.39
CA GLY A 99 -3.07 -0.65 -1.12
C GLY A 99 -2.95 -0.81 -2.64
N SER A 100 -3.71 -0.02 -3.38
CA SER A 100 -3.49 0.15 -4.82
C SER A 100 -2.04 0.60 -5.07
N LEU A 101 -1.34 -0.11 -5.96
CA LEU A 101 0.10 0.10 -6.13
C LEU A 101 0.41 1.53 -6.57
N PHE A 102 -0.24 2.01 -7.64
CA PHE A 102 0.06 3.30 -8.24
C PHE A 102 -0.71 4.47 -7.62
N THR A 103 -1.88 4.22 -7.03
CA THR A 103 -2.75 5.30 -6.52
C THR A 103 -2.81 5.38 -5.00
N SER A 104 -2.27 4.38 -4.28
CA SER A 104 -2.26 4.41 -2.80
C SER A 104 -0.86 4.21 -2.20
N VAL A 105 -0.05 3.26 -2.70
CA VAL A 105 1.27 2.96 -2.13
C VAL A 105 2.34 3.92 -2.66
N ILE A 106 2.52 3.96 -3.97
CA ILE A 106 3.54 4.80 -4.63
C ILE A 106 3.38 6.28 -4.34
N PRO A 107 2.17 6.88 -4.24
CA PRO A 107 2.03 8.29 -3.90
C PRO A 107 2.78 8.69 -2.63
N ASN A 108 2.83 7.84 -1.61
CA ASN A 108 3.60 8.10 -0.39
C ASN A 108 5.13 8.07 -0.59
N LEU A 109 5.60 7.61 -1.74
CA LEU A 109 7.03 7.52 -2.09
C LEU A 109 7.46 8.58 -3.10
N LEU A 110 6.56 9.46 -3.55
CA LEU A 110 6.87 10.43 -4.62
C LEU A 110 7.67 11.63 -4.12
N SER A 111 7.42 12.11 -2.90
CA SER A 111 8.12 13.27 -2.33
C SER A 111 9.62 13.03 -2.19
N LYS A 112 10.40 14.05 -2.51
CA LYS A 112 11.86 14.05 -2.35
C LYS A 112 12.26 13.94 -0.87
N ASP A 113 11.52 14.58 0.02
CA ASP A 113 11.80 14.57 1.46
C ASP A 113 11.55 13.18 2.05
N ILE A 114 10.46 12.51 1.65
CA ILE A 114 10.21 11.12 2.03
C ILE A 114 11.32 10.18 1.55
N LYS A 115 11.74 10.28 0.29
CA LYS A 115 12.87 9.48 -0.24
C LYS A 115 14.14 9.72 0.54
N THR A 116 14.44 10.98 0.85
CA THR A 116 15.60 11.34 1.66
C THR A 116 15.52 10.78 3.07
N ALA A 117 14.33 10.80 3.69
CA ALA A 117 14.12 10.23 5.01
C ALA A 117 14.30 8.69 5.00
N ILE A 118 13.74 8.02 3.98
CA ILE A 118 13.93 6.58 3.77
C ILE A 118 15.40 6.23 3.55
N ASP A 119 16.12 6.99 2.73
CA ASP A 119 17.55 6.76 2.45
C ASP A 119 18.41 6.88 3.72
N LYS A 120 18.07 7.81 4.61
CA LYS A 120 18.76 8.02 5.90
C LYS A 120 18.34 7.03 6.99
N SER A 121 17.20 6.35 6.84
CA SER A 121 16.71 5.36 7.79
C SER A 121 17.52 4.07 7.72
N THR A 122 17.73 3.41 8.87
CA THR A 122 18.28 2.04 8.93
C THR A 122 17.20 0.96 8.80
N ALA A 123 15.93 1.35 8.75
CA ALA A 123 14.80 0.45 8.69
C ALA A 123 14.89 -0.53 7.50
N LYS A 124 14.42 -1.74 7.74
CA LYS A 124 14.12 -2.69 6.66
C LYS A 124 12.78 -2.35 6.03
N ILE A 125 12.71 -2.46 4.71
CA ILE A 125 11.50 -2.20 3.94
C ILE A 125 10.82 -3.53 3.63
N VAL A 126 9.59 -3.71 4.12
CA VAL A 126 8.75 -4.88 3.90
C VAL A 126 7.59 -4.49 3.00
N TYR A 127 7.33 -5.25 1.97
CA TYR A 127 6.14 -5.09 1.14
C TYR A 127 5.17 -6.25 1.36
N CYS A 128 3.92 -5.93 1.70
CA CYS A 128 2.83 -6.89 1.70
C CYS A 128 2.16 -6.90 0.33
N CYS A 129 2.39 -7.96 -0.44
CA CYS A 129 1.85 -8.05 -1.80
C CYS A 129 0.34 -8.22 -1.80
N ASN A 130 -0.33 -7.57 -2.72
CA ASN A 130 -1.76 -7.71 -2.94
C ASN A 130 -2.10 -9.17 -3.30
N LEU A 131 -3.32 -9.61 -2.99
CA LEU A 131 -3.81 -10.96 -3.39
C LEU A 131 -4.22 -11.01 -4.86
N PHE A 132 -4.71 -9.89 -5.39
CA PHE A 132 -5.26 -9.76 -6.74
C PHE A 132 -4.70 -8.54 -7.45
N THR A 133 -4.64 -8.64 -8.77
CA THR A 133 -4.34 -7.52 -9.66
C THR A 133 -5.41 -6.43 -9.56
N GLN A 134 -5.11 -5.25 -10.02
CA GLN A 134 -6.04 -4.13 -10.13
C GLN A 134 -6.13 -3.67 -11.59
N PRO A 135 -7.35 -3.66 -12.16
CA PRO A 135 -7.56 -3.27 -13.55
C PRO A 135 -6.99 -1.89 -13.86
N GLY A 136 -6.27 -1.77 -14.97
CA GLY A 136 -5.62 -0.53 -15.40
C GLY A 136 -4.34 -0.17 -14.64
N GLU A 137 -4.05 -0.84 -13.51
CA GLU A 137 -2.85 -0.57 -12.71
C GLU A 137 -1.81 -1.71 -12.79
N THR A 138 -2.23 -2.92 -12.42
CA THR A 138 -1.33 -4.06 -12.23
C THR A 138 -1.80 -5.30 -12.99
N ASP A 139 -2.50 -5.11 -14.11
CA ASP A 139 -2.89 -6.23 -14.99
C ASP A 139 -1.65 -7.04 -15.38
N ASP A 140 -1.76 -8.35 -15.27
CA ASP A 140 -0.69 -9.33 -15.54
C ASP A 140 0.54 -9.24 -14.62
N TYR A 141 0.55 -8.35 -13.60
CA TYR A 141 1.68 -8.24 -12.68
C TYR A 141 1.83 -9.51 -11.85
N LYS A 142 3.08 -9.95 -11.73
CA LYS A 142 3.55 -10.95 -10.76
C LYS A 142 4.20 -10.24 -9.57
N VAL A 143 4.53 -10.99 -8.53
CA VAL A 143 5.19 -10.41 -7.35
C VAL A 143 6.47 -9.68 -7.73
N SER A 144 7.29 -10.25 -8.64
CA SER A 144 8.52 -9.60 -9.11
C SER A 144 8.28 -8.25 -9.78
N ASP A 145 7.13 -8.06 -10.46
CA ASP A 145 6.83 -6.81 -11.15
C ASP A 145 6.42 -5.71 -10.16
N HIS A 146 5.68 -6.06 -9.08
CA HIS A 146 5.44 -5.15 -7.95
C HIS A 146 6.75 -4.67 -7.34
N ILE A 147 7.69 -5.59 -7.04
CA ILE A 147 9.00 -5.24 -6.47
C ILE A 147 9.81 -4.34 -7.39
N LYS A 148 9.89 -4.66 -8.69
CA LYS A 148 10.57 -3.80 -9.67
C LYS A 148 9.97 -2.41 -9.71
N THR A 149 8.65 -2.31 -9.67
CA THR A 149 7.93 -1.04 -9.70
C THR A 149 8.22 -0.23 -8.44
N LEU A 150 8.07 -0.81 -7.25
CA LEU A 150 8.37 -0.13 -5.98
C LEU A 150 9.81 0.35 -5.90
N ASN A 151 10.77 -0.48 -6.32
CA ASN A 151 12.18 -0.14 -6.30
C ASN A 151 12.56 1.06 -7.20
N LYS A 152 11.74 1.41 -8.20
CA LYS A 152 11.94 2.64 -8.99
C LYS A 152 11.58 3.91 -8.21
N TYR A 153 10.71 3.79 -7.19
CA TYR A 153 10.22 4.93 -6.42
C TYR A 153 10.89 5.08 -5.04
N LEU A 154 11.62 4.05 -4.56
CA LEU A 154 12.26 4.03 -3.25
C LEU A 154 13.62 4.77 -3.19
N GLY A 155 14.09 5.41 -4.27
CA GLY A 155 15.39 6.08 -4.30
C GLY A 155 16.55 5.09 -4.32
N ASN A 156 17.49 5.22 -3.37
CA ASN A 156 18.63 4.33 -3.24
C ASN A 156 18.31 3.03 -2.48
N LYS A 157 17.26 3.03 -1.69
CA LYS A 157 16.78 1.85 -0.97
C LYS A 157 15.97 0.93 -1.88
N LYS A 158 15.87 -0.31 -1.46
CA LYS A 158 15.05 -1.35 -2.13
C LYS A 158 14.23 -2.09 -1.09
N VAL A 159 13.18 -2.74 -1.55
CA VAL A 159 12.41 -3.67 -0.73
C VAL A 159 13.35 -4.78 -0.25
N ASN A 160 13.37 -5.03 1.07
CA ASN A 160 14.18 -6.09 1.69
C ASN A 160 13.40 -7.41 1.78
N TYR A 161 12.12 -7.33 2.15
CA TYR A 161 11.24 -8.48 2.34
C TYR A 161 9.95 -8.28 1.56
N VAL A 162 9.46 -9.34 0.94
CA VAL A 162 8.10 -9.39 0.41
C VAL A 162 7.31 -10.51 1.07
N ILE A 163 6.14 -10.18 1.59
CA ILE A 163 5.19 -11.15 2.11
C ILE A 163 4.18 -11.43 0.99
N ALA A 164 4.17 -12.66 0.48
CA ALA A 164 3.34 -13.07 -0.65
C ALA A 164 2.46 -14.27 -0.29
N ASN A 165 1.28 -14.33 -0.90
CA ASN A 165 0.36 -15.43 -0.71
C ASN A 165 0.78 -16.67 -1.50
N THR A 166 0.74 -17.83 -0.84
CA THR A 166 0.85 -19.16 -1.47
C THR A 166 -0.40 -20.01 -1.26
N GLY A 167 -1.41 -19.46 -0.56
CA GLY A 167 -2.68 -20.17 -0.38
C GLY A 167 -3.44 -20.28 -1.70
N GLU A 168 -4.03 -21.44 -1.91
CA GLU A 168 -4.89 -21.68 -3.07
C GLU A 168 -6.12 -20.78 -3.01
N ILE A 169 -6.41 -20.13 -4.12
CA ILE A 169 -7.65 -19.41 -4.33
C ILE A 169 -8.55 -20.31 -5.14
N ASN A 170 -9.72 -20.64 -4.58
CA ASN A 170 -10.70 -21.48 -5.26
C ASN A 170 -10.94 -20.97 -6.68
N THR A 171 -10.77 -21.85 -7.67
CA THR A 171 -10.81 -21.51 -9.10
C THR A 171 -12.15 -20.96 -9.56
N GLU A 172 -13.26 -21.39 -8.99
CA GLU A 172 -14.60 -20.86 -9.32
C GLU A 172 -14.77 -19.43 -8.81
N LEU A 173 -14.33 -19.18 -7.57
CA LEU A 173 -14.33 -17.83 -6.98
C LEU A 173 -13.33 -16.91 -7.70
N ALA A 174 -12.14 -17.41 -8.08
CA ALA A 174 -11.18 -16.64 -8.85
C ALA A 174 -11.75 -16.24 -10.22
N LYS A 175 -12.40 -17.17 -10.93
CA LYS A 175 -13.09 -16.88 -12.19
C LYS A 175 -14.21 -15.85 -12.02
N LYS A 176 -14.97 -15.93 -10.94
CA LYS A 176 -16.00 -14.93 -10.63
C LYS A 176 -15.39 -13.54 -10.45
N TYR A 177 -14.29 -13.42 -9.70
CA TYR A 177 -13.58 -12.16 -9.52
C TYR A 177 -12.98 -11.63 -10.83
N SER A 178 -12.40 -12.51 -11.65
CA SER A 178 -11.88 -12.15 -12.96
C SER A 178 -13.00 -11.63 -13.88
N ASN A 179 -14.14 -12.28 -13.92
CA ASN A 179 -15.26 -11.89 -14.78
C ASN A 179 -16.00 -10.65 -14.29
N GLU A 180 -16.24 -10.52 -12.97
CA GLU A 180 -17.05 -9.45 -12.40
C GLU A 180 -16.24 -8.19 -12.07
N GLU A 181 -14.99 -8.34 -11.61
CA GLU A 181 -14.15 -7.25 -11.12
C GLU A 181 -12.86 -7.08 -11.94
N GLN A 182 -12.63 -7.89 -12.98
CA GLN A 182 -11.42 -7.90 -13.81
C GLN A 182 -10.13 -8.04 -12.99
N LYS A 183 -10.18 -8.84 -11.92
CA LYS A 183 -9.08 -9.04 -10.97
C LYS A 183 -8.61 -10.49 -10.98
N ASP A 184 -7.36 -10.71 -11.31
CA ASP A 184 -6.74 -12.03 -11.31
C ASP A 184 -5.86 -12.22 -10.06
N PRO A 185 -5.75 -13.45 -9.51
CA PRO A 185 -4.81 -13.74 -8.44
C PRO A 185 -3.38 -13.41 -8.86
N ILE A 186 -2.65 -12.70 -7.98
CA ILE A 186 -1.24 -12.40 -8.25
C ILE A 186 -0.40 -13.66 -8.08
N VAL A 187 0.36 -14.00 -9.11
CA VAL A 187 1.23 -15.18 -9.14
C VAL A 187 2.58 -14.85 -8.49
N LEU A 188 3.01 -15.69 -7.56
CA LEU A 188 4.37 -15.63 -7.01
C LEU A 188 5.35 -16.31 -7.97
N ASP A 189 6.16 -15.52 -8.63
CA ASP A 189 7.32 -15.94 -9.42
C ASP A 189 8.60 -15.87 -8.57
N LYS A 190 8.70 -16.79 -7.59
CA LYS A 190 9.67 -16.76 -6.49
C LYS A 190 11.11 -16.52 -6.97
N GLU A 191 11.62 -17.34 -7.89
CA GLU A 191 13.00 -17.22 -8.38
C GLU A 191 13.29 -15.84 -9.02
N LYS A 192 12.34 -15.29 -9.78
CA LYS A 192 12.50 -13.95 -10.37
C LYS A 192 12.48 -12.86 -9.30
N THR A 193 11.66 -13.05 -8.28
CA THR A 193 11.55 -12.12 -7.17
C THR A 193 12.84 -12.11 -6.34
N GLU A 194 13.36 -13.28 -5.98
CA GLU A 194 14.62 -13.42 -5.22
C GLU A 194 15.85 -12.87 -5.99
N LYS A 195 15.88 -13.00 -7.32
CA LYS A 195 16.90 -12.38 -8.16
C LYS A 195 16.96 -10.86 -8.08
N LEU A 196 15.91 -10.20 -7.56
CA LEU A 196 15.92 -8.76 -7.29
C LEU A 196 16.59 -8.40 -5.95
N GLY A 197 17.10 -9.39 -5.20
CA GLY A 197 17.74 -9.20 -3.91
C GLY A 197 16.75 -9.02 -2.75
N VAL A 198 15.50 -9.47 -2.91
CA VAL A 198 14.46 -9.43 -1.90
C VAL A 198 14.23 -10.81 -1.31
N GLU A 199 14.08 -10.90 0.01
CA GLU A 199 13.71 -12.13 0.70
C GLU A 199 12.20 -12.36 0.60
N VAL A 200 11.81 -13.56 0.15
CA VAL A 200 10.42 -13.93 -0.09
C VAL A 200 9.88 -14.74 1.08
N ILE A 201 8.93 -14.16 1.81
CA ILE A 201 8.23 -14.80 2.93
C ILE A 201 6.81 -15.14 2.47
N THR A 202 6.38 -16.35 2.75
CA THR A 202 5.09 -16.85 2.24
C THR A 202 4.27 -17.54 3.31
N ASP A 203 2.97 -17.42 3.18
CA ASP A 203 1.97 -18.21 3.92
C ASP A 203 0.67 -18.27 3.11
N ASN A 204 -0.28 -19.10 3.52
CA ASN A 204 -1.66 -18.99 3.06
C ASN A 204 -2.31 -17.76 3.71
N LEU A 205 -2.29 -16.66 2.97
CA LEU A 205 -2.77 -15.35 3.41
C LEU A 205 -4.20 -15.06 2.99
N VAL A 206 -4.88 -16.00 2.33
CA VAL A 206 -6.26 -15.81 1.90
C VAL A 206 -7.22 -16.01 3.06
N TYR A 207 -8.10 -15.05 3.25
CA TYR A 207 -9.25 -15.12 4.12
C TYR A 207 -10.52 -14.79 3.32
N ILE A 208 -11.49 -15.68 3.35
CA ILE A 208 -12.76 -15.52 2.65
C ILE A 208 -13.78 -15.02 3.65
N LYS A 209 -14.37 -13.84 3.39
CA LYS A 209 -15.44 -13.27 4.19
C LYS A 209 -16.72 -13.20 3.37
N GLU A 210 -17.77 -13.81 3.88
CA GLU A 210 -19.11 -13.64 3.33
C GLU A 210 -19.77 -12.42 3.97
N HIS A 211 -20.17 -11.48 3.13
CA HIS A 211 -21.01 -10.36 3.53
C HIS A 211 -22.44 -10.66 3.12
N THR A 212 -23.24 -11.07 4.08
CA THR A 212 -24.70 -11.17 3.92
C THR A 212 -25.34 -9.84 4.27
N ASN A 213 -25.71 -9.06 3.25
CA ASN A 213 -26.67 -8.00 3.41
C ASN A 213 -28.07 -8.56 3.02
N THR A 214 -29.14 -7.98 3.56
CA THR A 214 -30.54 -8.40 3.43
C THR A 214 -30.99 -8.68 1.98
N PHE A 215 -30.22 -8.28 0.98
CA PHE A 215 -30.58 -8.41 -0.45
C PHE A 215 -29.50 -9.04 -1.35
N LYS A 216 -28.26 -9.21 -0.90
CA LYS A 216 -27.19 -9.88 -1.70
C LYS A 216 -26.10 -10.44 -0.79
N SER A 217 -25.74 -11.71 -0.99
CA SER A 217 -24.51 -12.29 -0.44
C SER A 217 -23.35 -11.93 -1.38
N LYS A 218 -22.32 -11.25 -0.87
CA LYS A 218 -21.07 -10.99 -1.60
C LYS A 218 -19.92 -11.64 -0.86
N THR A 219 -19.28 -12.57 -1.51
CA THR A 219 -18.02 -13.17 -1.03
C THR A 219 -16.87 -12.20 -1.32
N VAL A 220 -16.06 -11.89 -0.34
CA VAL A 220 -14.93 -10.96 -0.49
C VAL A 220 -13.66 -11.64 0.01
N PHE A 221 -12.62 -11.63 -0.82
CA PHE A 221 -11.29 -12.03 -0.41
C PHE A 221 -10.61 -10.92 0.39
N ARG A 222 -9.98 -11.30 1.49
CA ARG A 222 -9.18 -10.43 2.35
C ARG A 222 -7.88 -11.12 2.72
N HIS A 223 -6.88 -10.35 3.11
CA HIS A 223 -5.73 -10.93 3.76
C HIS A 223 -6.11 -11.48 5.13
N ASN A 224 -5.54 -12.64 5.46
CA ASN A 224 -5.62 -13.17 6.81
C ASN A 224 -4.76 -12.29 7.74
N TYR A 225 -5.42 -11.37 8.42
CA TYR A 225 -4.75 -10.36 9.25
C TYR A 225 -3.96 -10.95 10.42
N VAL A 226 -4.38 -12.11 10.95
CA VAL A 226 -3.68 -12.78 12.04
C VAL A 226 -2.34 -13.32 11.56
N LYS A 227 -2.35 -14.08 10.46
CA LYS A 227 -1.13 -14.62 9.85
C LYS A 227 -0.20 -13.52 9.37
N LEU A 228 -0.75 -12.52 8.68
CA LEU A 228 0.03 -11.38 8.21
C LEU A 228 0.68 -10.63 9.37
N GLY A 229 -0.06 -10.34 10.44
CA GLY A 229 0.47 -9.71 11.64
C GLY A 229 1.56 -10.54 12.31
N PHE A 230 1.41 -11.86 12.35
CA PHE A 230 2.44 -12.77 12.86
C PHE A 230 3.73 -12.69 12.05
N LEU A 231 3.64 -12.77 10.71
CA LEU A 231 4.83 -12.68 9.83
C LEU A 231 5.54 -11.32 9.96
N ILE A 232 4.80 -10.22 9.98
CA ILE A 232 5.36 -8.88 10.17
C ILE A 232 6.10 -8.79 11.52
N ASN A 233 5.48 -9.31 12.59
CA ASN A 233 6.07 -9.29 13.91
C ASN A 233 7.34 -10.15 13.97
N THR A 234 7.36 -11.31 13.32
CA THR A 234 8.56 -12.18 13.24
C THR A 234 9.70 -11.43 12.54
N ILE A 235 9.46 -10.80 11.38
CA ILE A 235 10.48 -9.99 10.68
C ILE A 235 11.02 -8.88 11.59
N ALA A 236 10.13 -8.18 12.32
CA ALA A 236 10.52 -7.09 13.20
C ALA A 236 11.38 -7.58 14.39
N LEU A 237 11.04 -8.72 14.99
CA LEU A 237 11.79 -9.31 16.09
C LEU A 237 13.16 -9.82 15.65
N ASP A 238 13.24 -10.52 14.52
CA ASP A 238 14.51 -11.03 13.99
C ASP A 238 15.45 -9.87 13.66
N TYR A 239 14.93 -8.80 13.09
CA TYR A 239 15.72 -7.60 12.80
C TYR A 239 16.20 -6.90 14.08
N ALA A 240 15.33 -6.77 15.09
CA ALA A 240 15.69 -6.20 16.39
C ALA A 240 16.75 -7.03 17.10
N TYR A 241 16.69 -8.36 17.01
CA TYR A 241 17.71 -9.26 17.56
C TYR A 241 19.06 -9.07 16.87
N MET A 242 19.07 -8.99 15.52
CA MET A 242 20.31 -8.74 14.77
C MET A 242 20.96 -7.39 15.08
N LEU A 243 20.16 -6.35 15.36
CA LEU A 243 20.70 -5.03 15.75
C LEU A 243 21.36 -5.01 17.13
N LYS A 244 20.85 -5.82 18.08
CA LYS A 244 21.41 -5.90 19.44
C LYS A 244 22.74 -6.67 19.52
N ASN A 245 23.02 -7.51 18.53
CA ASN A 245 24.19 -8.38 18.50
C ASN A 245 25.28 -7.92 17.52
N LYS A 246 25.17 -6.70 17.00
CA LYS A 246 26.19 -5.98 16.25
C LYS A 246 26.84 -4.91 17.12
#